data_2d729fc7dce69b45b782c0ee06a6cbee
#
_entry.id   2d729fc7dce69b45b782c0ee06a6cbee
#
_cell.length_a   1.000
_cell.length_b   1.000
_cell.length_c   1.000
_cell.angle_alpha   90.00
_cell.angle_beta   90.00
_cell.angle_gamma   90.00
#
_symmetry.space_group_name_H-M   'P 1'
#
loop_
_entity.id
_entity.type
_entity.pdbx_description
1 polymer ?
#
loop_
_entity_poly.entity_id
_entity_poly.type
_entity_poly.pdbx_seq_one_letter_code
_entity_poly.pdbx_strand_id
1 'polypeptide(L)'
;MAESMVGLKRTHRCTEVSGADIGSTVTVMGWVAKRRNLGSLIFVDLRDRSGILQILFDENIVGKEGFDKAYTLRNEFVIAVVGKVVKRSGAVNENLKTGDIEIAAESLRILSESETPPFPIEDNINTKEDIRLKYRCLDLRRPDIQSNIIMRSKVATLTRAFLAKEGFLEIETPMLTKSTPEGARDYLVPSRIHPGKFYALPQSPQLFKQMLMCSGYDRYMQIARCFRDEDLRADRQPEFTQIDMELSFVDVDDVLDVNERLLAYLFKEVLDVDVKLPIQRMTWQEAMNRFGSDKPDLRFGMELKNVTDIVKNCGFSVFTGAIENGGSVRGINAAGQGNMPRKKIDALVDFAKGYGAKGLAYIAIHEDGSLKSSFSKFMTEDEMNALVEAMEGKPGDLLLFAADRNKIVWNVLGALRVELAGQMGLLDKSDYKFLWVTEFPQFEWSDEEERFVAMHHPFTMPMDEDLDKLESDPGSVRAKAYDIVLNGTEIGGGSVRIHQADVQSRMFKALGLTDEVANEKFGFLLDAFKYGVPPHAGLAYGLDRLVMLMAKRDSIRDVIAFPKVKDATCLLTNAPDVVDAKQLEDLSISITESEQE
;
A
#
# COMPACT_ATOMS: atom_id res chain seq x y z
N MET A 1 -12.50 -15.46 -40.11
CA MET A 1 -12.24 -14.02 -40.37
C MET A 1 -13.13 -13.19 -39.46
N ALA A 2 -12.57 -12.13 -38.88
CA ALA A 2 -13.33 -11.19 -38.05
C ALA A 2 -14.51 -10.56 -38.81
N GLU A 3 -15.66 -10.52 -38.16
CA GLU A 3 -16.91 -9.98 -38.73
C GLU A 3 -17.16 -8.55 -38.22
N SER A 4 -17.84 -7.74 -38.98
CA SER A 4 -18.16 -6.37 -38.62
C SER A 4 -19.22 -6.31 -37.52
N MET A 5 -19.08 -5.35 -36.61
CA MET A 5 -20.10 -5.03 -35.61
C MET A 5 -21.20 -4.13 -36.16
N VAL A 6 -21.10 -3.65 -37.40
CA VAL A 6 -22.09 -2.74 -38.03
C VAL A 6 -23.50 -3.33 -37.95
N GLY A 7 -24.44 -2.52 -37.49
CA GLY A 7 -25.83 -2.92 -37.28
C GLY A 7 -26.12 -3.62 -35.95
N LEU A 8 -25.11 -3.87 -35.11
CA LEU A 8 -25.28 -4.40 -33.76
C LEU A 8 -24.97 -3.34 -32.69
N LYS A 9 -25.79 -3.32 -31.64
CA LYS A 9 -25.56 -2.52 -30.44
C LYS A 9 -25.74 -3.44 -29.23
N ARG A 10 -24.73 -3.52 -28.37
CA ARG A 10 -24.86 -4.26 -27.11
C ARG A 10 -25.96 -3.64 -26.26
N THR A 11 -26.98 -4.41 -25.88
CA THR A 11 -28.09 -3.98 -25.04
C THR A 11 -27.79 -4.16 -23.55
N HIS A 12 -27.14 -5.26 -23.18
CA HIS A 12 -26.85 -5.64 -21.79
C HIS A 12 -25.41 -6.15 -21.66
N ARG A 13 -24.82 -5.93 -20.51
CA ARG A 13 -23.67 -6.74 -20.08
C ARG A 13 -24.16 -8.11 -19.59
N CYS A 14 -23.22 -9.05 -19.46
CA CYS A 14 -23.54 -10.43 -19.10
C CYS A 14 -24.41 -10.55 -17.85
N THR A 15 -24.07 -9.87 -16.76
CA THR A 15 -24.81 -9.97 -15.50
C THR A 15 -25.86 -8.88 -15.29
N GLU A 16 -26.11 -8.05 -16.28
CA GLU A 16 -27.27 -7.14 -16.34
C GLU A 16 -28.53 -7.88 -16.83
N VAL A 17 -28.34 -9.00 -17.54
CA VAL A 17 -29.44 -9.89 -17.91
C VAL A 17 -29.90 -10.69 -16.68
N SER A 18 -31.19 -10.75 -16.46
CA SER A 18 -31.82 -11.38 -15.29
C SER A 18 -33.05 -12.19 -15.66
N GLY A 19 -33.65 -12.88 -14.70
CA GLY A 19 -34.93 -13.59 -14.87
C GLY A 19 -36.09 -12.68 -15.29
N ALA A 20 -36.00 -11.37 -15.05
CA ALA A 20 -37.00 -10.40 -15.52
C ALA A 20 -37.00 -10.20 -17.03
N ASP A 21 -35.89 -10.55 -17.69
CA ASP A 21 -35.73 -10.37 -19.14
C ASP A 21 -36.15 -11.60 -19.93
N ILE A 22 -36.64 -12.67 -19.30
CA ILE A 22 -37.08 -13.91 -19.96
C ILE A 22 -38.12 -13.59 -21.00
N GLY A 23 -37.88 -14.09 -22.25
CA GLY A 23 -38.71 -13.83 -23.42
C GLY A 23 -38.25 -12.64 -24.26
N SER A 24 -37.41 -11.77 -23.74
CA SER A 24 -36.84 -10.62 -24.48
C SER A 24 -35.67 -11.06 -25.35
N THR A 25 -35.49 -10.40 -26.49
CA THR A 25 -34.29 -10.54 -27.33
C THR A 25 -33.24 -9.51 -26.91
N VAL A 26 -32.04 -9.99 -26.61
CA VAL A 26 -30.92 -9.16 -26.17
C VAL A 26 -29.70 -9.34 -27.08
N THR A 27 -28.84 -8.33 -27.11
CA THR A 27 -27.53 -8.41 -27.75
C THR A 27 -26.46 -8.32 -26.66
N VAL A 28 -25.69 -9.39 -26.49
CA VAL A 28 -24.56 -9.48 -25.54
C VAL A 28 -23.24 -9.66 -26.30
N MET A 29 -22.18 -9.10 -25.78
CA MET A 29 -20.85 -9.13 -26.39
C MET A 29 -19.79 -9.34 -25.33
N GLY A 30 -18.80 -10.18 -25.61
CA GLY A 30 -17.74 -10.49 -24.67
C GLY A 30 -16.75 -11.52 -25.22
N TRP A 31 -15.99 -12.10 -24.32
CA TRP A 31 -14.99 -13.12 -24.59
C TRP A 31 -15.56 -14.50 -24.29
N VAL A 32 -15.26 -15.48 -25.12
CA VAL A 32 -15.55 -16.90 -24.88
C VAL A 32 -14.64 -17.39 -23.74
N ALA A 33 -15.19 -17.56 -22.56
CA ALA A 33 -14.44 -18.11 -21.42
C ALA A 33 -14.31 -19.63 -21.52
N LYS A 34 -15.39 -20.30 -21.93
CA LYS A 34 -15.42 -21.76 -22.09
C LYS A 34 -16.46 -22.18 -23.12
N ARG A 35 -16.14 -23.20 -23.90
CA ARG A 35 -17.10 -23.85 -24.81
C ARG A 35 -17.25 -25.31 -24.43
N ARG A 36 -18.49 -25.81 -24.47
CA ARG A 36 -18.85 -27.22 -24.27
C ARG A 36 -19.75 -27.67 -25.43
N ASN A 37 -19.39 -28.77 -26.05
CA ASN A 37 -20.15 -29.38 -27.12
C ASN A 37 -20.83 -30.65 -26.62
N LEU A 38 -22.15 -30.73 -26.73
CA LEU A 38 -22.98 -31.87 -26.34
C LEU A 38 -23.79 -32.39 -27.52
N GLY A 39 -23.15 -32.55 -28.66
CA GLY A 39 -23.77 -33.06 -29.89
C GLY A 39 -24.59 -31.98 -30.64
N SER A 40 -25.89 -31.99 -30.48
CA SER A 40 -26.81 -31.02 -31.13
C SER A 40 -26.86 -29.66 -30.44
N LEU A 41 -26.20 -29.50 -29.31
CA LEU A 41 -26.17 -28.28 -28.51
C LEU A 41 -24.73 -27.86 -28.20
N ILE A 42 -24.46 -26.57 -28.36
CA ILE A 42 -23.18 -25.96 -27.95
C ILE A 42 -23.47 -24.92 -26.87
N PHE A 43 -22.79 -25.06 -25.75
CA PHE A 43 -22.83 -24.10 -24.64
C PHE A 43 -21.56 -23.28 -24.63
N VAL A 44 -21.71 -21.97 -24.52
CA VAL A 44 -20.60 -21.00 -24.40
C VAL A 44 -20.81 -20.17 -23.14
N ASP A 45 -19.83 -20.19 -22.29
CA ASP A 45 -19.75 -19.25 -21.16
C ASP A 45 -19.15 -17.95 -21.71
N LEU A 46 -19.98 -16.94 -21.93
CA LEU A 46 -19.56 -15.60 -22.39
C LEU A 46 -19.19 -14.76 -21.19
N ARG A 47 -18.00 -14.16 -21.21
CA ARG A 47 -17.48 -13.31 -20.15
C ARG A 47 -17.34 -11.87 -20.59
N ASP A 48 -17.80 -10.95 -19.77
CA ASP A 48 -17.41 -9.55 -19.81
C ASP A 48 -17.01 -9.05 -18.42
N ARG A 49 -16.78 -7.74 -18.25
CA ARG A 49 -16.35 -7.19 -16.95
C ARG A 49 -17.39 -7.34 -15.83
N SER A 50 -18.64 -7.65 -16.15
CA SER A 50 -19.71 -7.84 -15.17
C SER A 50 -19.77 -9.26 -14.64
N GLY A 51 -19.25 -10.24 -15.40
CA GLY A 51 -19.25 -11.65 -15.06
C GLY A 51 -19.49 -12.56 -16.26
N ILE A 52 -20.13 -13.70 -16.01
CA ILE A 52 -20.33 -14.77 -16.98
C ILE A 52 -21.82 -14.95 -17.22
N LEU A 53 -22.19 -15.20 -18.50
CA LEU A 53 -23.55 -15.55 -18.95
C LEU A 53 -23.46 -16.74 -19.90
N GLN A 54 -24.28 -17.76 -19.71
CA GLN A 54 -24.34 -18.92 -20.61
C GLN A 54 -25.11 -18.60 -21.88
N ILE A 55 -24.52 -18.97 -23.01
CA ILE A 55 -25.14 -18.89 -24.35
C ILE A 55 -25.37 -20.33 -24.81
N LEU A 56 -26.58 -20.60 -25.28
CA LEU A 56 -26.98 -21.86 -25.90
C LEU A 56 -27.09 -21.68 -27.40
N PHE A 57 -26.38 -22.48 -28.16
CA PHE A 57 -26.53 -22.63 -29.59
C PHE A 57 -27.22 -23.97 -29.87
N ASP A 58 -28.45 -23.90 -30.41
CA ASP A 58 -29.23 -25.02 -30.89
C ASP A 58 -29.35 -24.86 -32.42
N GLU A 59 -28.98 -25.90 -33.18
CA GLU A 59 -29.02 -25.86 -34.65
C GLU A 59 -30.41 -25.50 -35.20
N ASN A 60 -31.48 -25.92 -34.49
CA ASN A 60 -32.86 -25.61 -34.88
C ASN A 60 -33.23 -24.13 -34.73
N ILE A 61 -32.50 -23.38 -33.91
CA ILE A 61 -32.75 -21.96 -33.62
C ILE A 61 -31.78 -21.07 -34.42
N VAL A 62 -30.46 -21.33 -34.32
CA VAL A 62 -29.43 -20.49 -34.94
C VAL A 62 -29.16 -20.86 -36.39
N GLY A 63 -29.72 -21.99 -36.86
CA GLY A 63 -29.48 -22.56 -38.18
C GLY A 63 -28.12 -23.26 -38.28
N LYS A 64 -27.96 -24.08 -39.31
CA LYS A 64 -26.73 -24.88 -39.51
C LYS A 64 -25.49 -24.03 -39.64
N GLU A 65 -25.53 -22.92 -40.41
CA GLU A 65 -24.37 -22.03 -40.55
C GLU A 65 -23.95 -21.40 -39.24
N GLY A 66 -24.91 -20.93 -38.41
CA GLY A 66 -24.64 -20.37 -37.10
C GLY A 66 -24.11 -21.43 -36.13
N PHE A 67 -24.62 -22.66 -36.18
CA PHE A 67 -24.18 -23.77 -35.38
C PHE A 67 -22.74 -24.20 -35.73
N ASP A 68 -22.45 -24.38 -37.03
CA ASP A 68 -21.09 -24.69 -37.52
C ASP A 68 -20.09 -23.58 -37.11
N LYS A 69 -20.51 -22.31 -37.18
CA LYS A 69 -19.70 -21.18 -36.69
C LYS A 69 -19.45 -21.29 -35.16
N ALA A 70 -20.48 -21.57 -34.37
CA ALA A 70 -20.33 -21.78 -32.93
C ALA A 70 -19.41 -22.96 -32.59
N TYR A 71 -19.38 -23.98 -33.46
CA TYR A 71 -18.44 -25.11 -33.30
C TYR A 71 -16.97 -24.72 -33.46
N THR A 72 -16.65 -23.64 -34.18
CA THR A 72 -15.28 -23.15 -34.38
C THR A 72 -14.78 -22.28 -33.23
N LEU A 73 -15.64 -21.82 -32.32
CA LEU A 73 -15.28 -20.94 -31.22
C LEU A 73 -14.20 -21.56 -30.32
N ARG A 74 -13.25 -20.74 -29.91
CA ARG A 74 -12.20 -21.08 -28.96
C ARG A 74 -12.18 -20.07 -27.82
N ASN A 75 -11.49 -20.43 -26.74
CA ASN A 75 -11.31 -19.52 -25.61
C ASN A 75 -10.72 -18.19 -26.05
N GLU A 76 -11.18 -17.12 -25.43
CA GLU A 76 -10.80 -15.73 -25.66
C GLU A 76 -11.19 -15.16 -27.05
N PHE A 77 -11.91 -15.89 -27.90
CA PHE A 77 -12.57 -15.27 -29.06
C PHE A 77 -13.55 -14.19 -28.59
N VAL A 78 -13.58 -13.06 -29.27
CA VAL A 78 -14.55 -11.98 -29.00
C VAL A 78 -15.75 -12.20 -29.91
N ILE A 79 -16.92 -12.33 -29.29
CA ILE A 79 -18.16 -12.61 -30.03
C ILE A 79 -19.27 -11.63 -29.68
N ALA A 80 -20.19 -11.44 -30.61
CA ALA A 80 -21.48 -10.81 -30.41
C ALA A 80 -22.59 -11.84 -30.67
N VAL A 81 -23.52 -11.94 -29.75
CA VAL A 81 -24.67 -12.85 -29.84
C VAL A 81 -25.95 -12.06 -29.68
N VAL A 82 -26.87 -12.27 -30.60
CA VAL A 82 -28.27 -11.84 -30.47
C VAL A 82 -29.09 -13.09 -30.18
N GLY A 83 -29.95 -13.04 -29.19
CA GLY A 83 -30.76 -14.18 -28.83
C GLY A 83 -31.76 -13.88 -27.71
N LYS A 84 -32.64 -14.82 -27.50
CA LYS A 84 -33.72 -14.73 -26.52
C LYS A 84 -33.27 -15.18 -25.16
N VAL A 85 -33.60 -14.39 -24.14
CA VAL A 85 -33.37 -14.80 -22.74
C VAL A 85 -34.37 -15.91 -22.41
N VAL A 86 -33.85 -17.04 -21.94
CA VAL A 86 -34.66 -18.20 -21.53
C VAL A 86 -34.23 -18.69 -20.17
N LYS A 87 -35.14 -19.43 -19.52
CA LYS A 87 -34.78 -20.14 -18.32
C LYS A 87 -33.75 -21.23 -18.65
N ARG A 88 -32.74 -21.41 -17.82
CA ARG A 88 -31.70 -22.41 -18.04
C ARG A 88 -32.30 -23.80 -18.22
N SER A 89 -31.89 -24.50 -19.28
CA SER A 89 -32.37 -25.85 -19.61
C SER A 89 -31.89 -26.95 -18.67
N GLY A 90 -30.75 -26.71 -17.99
CA GLY A 90 -30.17 -27.61 -17.00
C GLY A 90 -30.40 -27.13 -15.55
N ALA A 91 -29.67 -27.74 -14.61
CA ALA A 91 -29.70 -27.31 -13.21
C ALA A 91 -29.20 -25.88 -13.05
N VAL A 92 -29.79 -25.15 -12.09
CA VAL A 92 -29.34 -23.81 -11.71
C VAL A 92 -27.87 -23.87 -11.26
N ASN A 93 -27.05 -22.96 -11.74
CA ASN A 93 -25.66 -22.84 -11.29
C ASN A 93 -25.55 -21.74 -10.24
N GLU A 94 -25.58 -22.12 -8.99
CA GLU A 94 -25.52 -21.19 -7.84
C GLU A 94 -24.21 -20.36 -7.77
N ASN A 95 -23.16 -20.76 -8.48
CA ASN A 95 -21.88 -20.03 -8.53
C ASN A 95 -21.90 -18.84 -9.51
N LEU A 96 -22.98 -18.68 -10.30
CA LEU A 96 -23.14 -17.59 -11.27
C LEU A 96 -24.35 -16.73 -10.91
N LYS A 97 -24.21 -15.41 -10.97
CA LYS A 97 -25.35 -14.49 -10.82
C LYS A 97 -26.46 -14.73 -11.84
N THR A 98 -26.10 -15.24 -13.01
CA THR A 98 -27.00 -15.57 -14.13
C THR A 98 -27.28 -17.06 -14.23
N GLY A 99 -27.09 -17.80 -13.14
CA GLY A 99 -27.10 -19.26 -13.16
C GLY A 99 -28.46 -19.91 -13.38
N ASP A 100 -29.54 -19.15 -13.31
CA ASP A 100 -30.92 -19.53 -13.55
C ASP A 100 -31.41 -19.27 -15.00
N ILE A 101 -30.63 -18.51 -15.79
CA ILE A 101 -30.96 -18.10 -17.15
C ILE A 101 -29.85 -18.46 -18.14
N GLU A 102 -30.19 -18.43 -19.43
CA GLU A 102 -29.26 -18.54 -20.54
C GLU A 102 -29.81 -17.78 -21.75
N ILE A 103 -28.98 -17.51 -22.76
CA ILE A 103 -29.40 -16.92 -24.03
C ILE A 103 -29.51 -18.02 -25.07
N ALA A 104 -30.71 -18.27 -25.58
CA ALA A 104 -30.92 -19.06 -26.78
C ALA A 104 -30.51 -18.21 -28.00
N ALA A 105 -29.34 -18.50 -28.58
CA ALA A 105 -28.73 -17.71 -29.63
C ALA A 105 -29.53 -17.80 -30.94
N GLU A 106 -29.91 -16.66 -31.49
CA GLU A 106 -30.56 -16.49 -32.83
C GLU A 106 -29.51 -16.13 -33.90
N SER A 107 -28.43 -15.41 -33.49
CA SER A 107 -27.34 -15.10 -34.42
C SER A 107 -26.00 -14.97 -33.65
N LEU A 108 -24.91 -15.24 -34.37
CA LEU A 108 -23.55 -15.16 -33.89
C LEU A 108 -22.67 -14.39 -34.86
N ARG A 109 -21.87 -13.45 -34.35
CA ARG A 109 -20.73 -12.86 -35.08
C ARG A 109 -19.44 -13.08 -34.28
N ILE A 110 -18.38 -13.48 -34.97
CA ILE A 110 -17.03 -13.55 -34.44
C ILE A 110 -16.35 -12.20 -34.73
N LEU A 111 -16.24 -11.36 -33.72
CA LEU A 111 -15.65 -10.01 -33.86
C LEU A 111 -14.13 -10.04 -33.90
N SER A 112 -13.51 -11.02 -33.20
CA SER A 112 -12.07 -11.24 -33.22
C SER A 112 -11.75 -12.67 -32.81
N GLU A 113 -10.83 -13.28 -33.52
CA GLU A 113 -10.25 -14.56 -33.14
C GLU A 113 -9.10 -14.34 -32.14
N SER A 114 -8.72 -15.38 -31.42
CA SER A 114 -7.63 -15.36 -30.44
C SER A 114 -6.72 -16.57 -30.66
N GLU A 115 -5.44 -16.35 -30.50
CA GLU A 115 -4.48 -17.43 -30.26
C GLU A 115 -4.69 -18.03 -28.85
N THR A 116 -4.09 -19.18 -28.59
CA THR A 116 -4.14 -19.78 -27.26
C THR A 116 -3.38 -18.88 -26.26
N PRO A 117 -4.04 -18.37 -25.19
CA PRO A 117 -3.37 -17.56 -24.19
C PRO A 117 -2.21 -18.31 -23.49
N PRO A 118 -1.14 -17.63 -23.07
CA PRO A 118 0.00 -18.25 -22.39
C PRO A 118 -0.35 -18.77 -20.98
N PHE A 119 -1.49 -18.40 -20.44
CA PHE A 119 -2.05 -18.89 -19.18
C PHE A 119 -3.58 -18.80 -19.19
N PRO A 120 -4.28 -19.61 -18.36
CA PRO A 120 -5.74 -19.53 -18.26
C PRO A 120 -6.20 -18.22 -17.62
N ILE A 121 -7.36 -17.71 -18.08
CA ILE A 121 -7.99 -16.50 -17.52
C ILE A 121 -8.94 -16.93 -16.40
N GLU A 122 -8.37 -17.35 -15.29
CA GLU A 122 -9.05 -17.91 -14.13
C GLU A 122 -8.40 -17.36 -12.84
N ASP A 123 -9.08 -17.52 -11.70
CA ASP A 123 -8.51 -17.17 -10.40
C ASP A 123 -7.46 -18.21 -9.96
N ASN A 124 -6.59 -17.81 -9.04
CA ASN A 124 -5.63 -18.69 -8.37
C ASN A 124 -4.72 -19.53 -9.30
N ILE A 125 -4.25 -18.95 -10.39
CA ILE A 125 -3.30 -19.62 -11.31
C ILE A 125 -1.88 -19.65 -10.74
N ASN A 126 -1.12 -20.71 -11.08
CA ASN A 126 0.28 -20.87 -10.67
C ASN A 126 1.29 -20.23 -11.65
N THR A 127 0.84 -19.35 -12.53
CA THR A 127 1.72 -18.68 -13.50
C THR A 127 2.59 -17.65 -12.78
N LYS A 128 3.90 -17.67 -13.08
CA LYS A 128 4.88 -16.72 -12.52
C LYS A 128 4.47 -15.28 -12.84
N GLU A 129 4.77 -14.37 -11.91
CA GLU A 129 4.43 -12.95 -12.01
C GLU A 129 4.97 -12.31 -13.30
N ASP A 130 6.22 -12.60 -13.67
CA ASP A 130 6.86 -12.03 -14.87
C ASP A 130 6.07 -12.35 -16.15
N ILE A 131 5.56 -13.58 -16.29
CA ILE A 131 4.73 -13.96 -17.44
C ILE A 131 3.40 -13.21 -17.42
N ARG A 132 2.77 -13.10 -16.24
CA ARG A 132 1.52 -12.35 -16.08
C ARG A 132 1.70 -10.86 -16.41
N LEU A 133 2.80 -10.24 -15.97
CA LEU A 133 3.10 -8.83 -16.24
C LEU A 133 3.50 -8.59 -17.70
N LYS A 134 4.19 -9.53 -18.34
CA LYS A 134 4.46 -9.47 -19.78
C LYS A 134 3.18 -9.48 -20.63
N TYR A 135 2.22 -10.31 -20.24
CA TYR A 135 0.92 -10.39 -20.90
C TYR A 135 -0.17 -9.71 -20.06
N ARG A 136 0.12 -8.54 -19.50
CA ARG A 136 -0.73 -7.86 -18.53
C ARG A 136 -2.16 -7.61 -19.01
N CYS A 137 -2.38 -7.38 -20.30
CA CYS A 137 -3.72 -7.24 -20.87
C CYS A 137 -4.59 -8.50 -20.68
N LEU A 138 -3.97 -9.68 -20.68
CA LEU A 138 -4.66 -10.94 -20.38
C LEU A 138 -4.85 -11.14 -18.87
N ASP A 139 -3.82 -10.84 -18.07
CA ASP A 139 -3.88 -10.94 -16.62
C ASP A 139 -4.98 -10.02 -16.03
N LEU A 140 -5.18 -8.83 -16.60
CA LEU A 140 -6.28 -7.91 -16.24
C LEU A 140 -7.68 -8.43 -16.58
N ARG A 141 -7.82 -9.49 -17.40
CA ARG A 141 -9.11 -10.17 -17.63
C ARG A 141 -9.47 -11.17 -16.54
N ARG A 142 -8.50 -11.59 -15.72
CA ARG A 142 -8.75 -12.53 -14.61
C ARG A 142 -9.67 -11.87 -13.58
N PRO A 143 -10.70 -12.58 -13.08
CA PRO A 143 -11.71 -11.99 -12.21
C PRO A 143 -11.11 -11.38 -10.94
N ASP A 144 -10.13 -12.05 -10.33
CA ASP A 144 -9.45 -11.60 -9.10
C ASP A 144 -8.65 -10.30 -9.30
N ILE A 145 -7.95 -10.15 -10.43
CA ILE A 145 -7.21 -8.91 -10.74
C ILE A 145 -8.16 -7.81 -11.21
N GLN A 146 -9.13 -8.16 -12.06
CA GLN A 146 -10.14 -7.21 -12.56
C GLN A 146 -10.94 -6.59 -11.41
N SER A 147 -11.34 -7.38 -10.42
CA SER A 147 -12.08 -6.91 -9.24
C SER A 147 -11.28 -5.89 -8.42
N ASN A 148 -9.95 -6.06 -8.31
CA ASN A 148 -9.08 -5.12 -7.62
C ASN A 148 -9.06 -3.75 -8.32
N ILE A 149 -8.97 -3.73 -9.66
CA ILE A 149 -8.98 -2.48 -10.44
C ILE A 149 -10.36 -1.80 -10.38
N ILE A 150 -11.44 -2.58 -10.40
CA ILE A 150 -12.81 -2.05 -10.20
C ILE A 150 -12.95 -1.46 -8.80
N MET A 151 -12.45 -2.15 -7.77
CA MET A 151 -12.44 -1.64 -6.39
C MET A 151 -11.67 -0.32 -6.29
N ARG A 152 -10.47 -0.25 -6.89
CA ARG A 152 -9.68 0.98 -6.96
C ARG A 152 -10.46 2.15 -7.56
N SER A 153 -11.15 1.91 -8.66
CA SER A 153 -12.02 2.92 -9.31
C SER A 153 -13.16 3.36 -8.39
N LYS A 154 -13.79 2.40 -7.68
CA LYS A 154 -14.87 2.70 -6.72
C LYS A 154 -14.36 3.54 -5.55
N VAL A 155 -13.21 3.18 -4.96
CA VAL A 155 -12.58 3.94 -3.87
C VAL A 155 -12.30 5.38 -4.30
N ALA A 156 -11.66 5.59 -5.47
CA ALA A 156 -11.37 6.93 -5.96
C ALA A 156 -12.63 7.77 -6.20
N THR A 157 -13.69 7.18 -6.76
CA THR A 157 -14.96 7.86 -7.01
C THR A 157 -15.67 8.24 -5.72
N LEU A 158 -15.72 7.32 -4.75
CA LEU A 158 -16.34 7.56 -3.45
C LEU A 158 -15.57 8.62 -2.64
N THR A 159 -14.23 8.61 -2.69
CA THR A 159 -13.38 9.63 -2.07
C THR A 159 -13.73 11.02 -2.59
N ARG A 160 -13.81 11.20 -3.92
CA ARG A 160 -14.22 12.48 -4.52
C ARG A 160 -15.60 12.91 -4.05
N ALA A 161 -16.56 11.98 -4.05
CA ALA A 161 -17.93 12.27 -3.65
C ALA A 161 -18.03 12.69 -2.16
N PHE A 162 -17.29 12.02 -1.28
CA PHE A 162 -17.24 12.34 0.13
C PHE A 162 -16.57 13.70 0.38
N LEU A 163 -15.36 13.90 -0.15
CA LEU A 163 -14.59 15.13 0.08
C LEU A 163 -15.28 16.36 -0.54
N ALA A 164 -15.95 16.22 -1.67
CA ALA A 164 -16.76 17.30 -2.24
C ALA A 164 -17.90 17.72 -1.31
N LYS A 165 -18.57 16.79 -0.61
CA LYS A 165 -19.58 17.10 0.42
C LYS A 165 -18.99 17.80 1.64
N GLU A 166 -17.74 17.50 1.98
CA GLU A 166 -16.99 18.15 3.05
C GLU A 166 -16.42 19.53 2.64
N GLY A 167 -16.71 20.00 1.44
CA GLY A 167 -16.30 21.30 0.93
C GLY A 167 -14.89 21.35 0.33
N PHE A 168 -14.29 20.19 0.02
CA PHE A 168 -13.01 20.15 -0.68
C PHE A 168 -13.18 20.44 -2.17
N LEU A 169 -12.21 21.15 -2.72
CA LEU A 169 -12.06 21.41 -4.14
C LEU A 169 -10.96 20.50 -4.71
N GLU A 170 -11.28 19.76 -5.76
CA GLU A 170 -10.27 19.00 -6.50
C GLU A 170 -9.52 19.94 -7.44
N ILE A 171 -8.22 20.16 -7.18
CA ILE A 171 -7.38 21.08 -7.94
C ILE A 171 -6.14 20.33 -8.40
N GLU A 172 -5.89 20.35 -9.71
CA GLU A 172 -4.69 19.76 -10.30
C GLU A 172 -3.46 20.63 -10.04
N THR A 173 -2.33 19.99 -9.76
CA THR A 173 -1.02 20.63 -9.62
C THR A 173 -0.09 20.20 -10.75
N PRO A 174 0.95 21.00 -11.09
CA PRO A 174 1.84 20.69 -12.19
C PRO A 174 2.59 19.37 -12.02
N MET A 175 2.76 18.64 -13.14
CA MET A 175 3.66 17.47 -13.23
C MET A 175 5.08 17.88 -13.60
N LEU A 176 5.28 18.97 -14.34
CA LEU A 176 6.59 19.52 -14.67
C LEU A 176 6.93 20.60 -13.65
N THR A 177 7.69 20.22 -12.62
CA THR A 177 8.02 21.11 -11.50
C THR A 177 9.53 21.41 -11.45
N LYS A 178 9.93 22.23 -10.49
CA LYS A 178 11.34 22.40 -10.12
C LYS A 178 11.74 21.24 -9.19
N SER A 179 12.98 20.75 -9.35
CA SER A 179 13.57 19.80 -8.38
C SER A 179 13.59 20.40 -6.99
N THR A 180 13.05 19.66 -6.03
CA THR A 180 12.98 20.04 -4.61
C THR A 180 13.33 18.83 -3.74
N PRO A 181 14.11 19.00 -2.68
CA PRO A 181 14.50 17.89 -1.82
C PRO A 181 13.34 17.50 -0.90
N GLU A 182 12.65 16.40 -1.23
CA GLU A 182 11.56 15.81 -0.44
C GLU A 182 11.90 14.41 0.10
N GLY A 183 13.19 14.04 0.15
CA GLY A 183 13.68 12.78 0.73
C GLY A 183 14.02 11.69 -0.29
N ALA A 184 13.38 11.63 -1.46
CA ALA A 184 13.73 10.70 -2.54
C ALA A 184 14.53 11.40 -3.65
N ARG A 185 15.07 10.63 -4.60
CA ARG A 185 15.62 11.17 -5.85
C ARG A 185 14.48 11.52 -6.80
N ASP A 186 14.67 12.63 -7.56
CA ASP A 186 13.72 13.08 -8.55
C ASP A 186 13.93 12.37 -9.89
N TYR A 187 12.84 12.11 -10.62
CA TYR A 187 12.89 11.84 -12.05
C TYR A 187 13.00 13.16 -12.80
N LEU A 188 14.06 13.33 -13.60
CA LEU A 188 14.34 14.54 -14.33
C LEU A 188 13.85 14.47 -15.78
N VAL A 189 13.25 15.57 -16.26
CA VAL A 189 12.78 15.74 -17.63
C VAL A 189 13.51 16.92 -18.27
N PRO A 190 14.35 16.71 -19.30
CA PRO A 190 15.11 17.78 -19.92
C PRO A 190 14.21 18.76 -20.66
N SER A 191 14.58 20.06 -20.64
CA SER A 191 13.84 21.11 -21.35
C SER A 191 14.48 21.39 -22.72
N ARG A 192 13.73 21.15 -23.80
CA ARG A 192 14.18 21.50 -25.16
C ARG A 192 14.34 23.03 -25.37
N ILE A 193 13.50 23.82 -24.71
CA ILE A 193 13.49 25.30 -24.86
C ILE A 193 14.59 25.97 -24.04
N HIS A 194 15.01 25.30 -22.95
CA HIS A 194 16.06 25.80 -22.06
C HIS A 194 17.19 24.78 -21.94
N PRO A 195 18.15 24.74 -22.89
CA PRO A 195 19.24 23.75 -22.86
C PRO A 195 19.98 23.75 -21.53
N GLY A 196 20.30 22.57 -21.01
CA GLY A 196 20.97 22.39 -19.72
C GLY A 196 20.06 22.57 -18.50
N LYS A 197 18.76 22.85 -18.68
CA LYS A 197 17.78 22.92 -17.59
C LYS A 197 16.80 21.74 -17.66
N PHE A 198 16.35 21.32 -16.47
CA PHE A 198 15.47 20.18 -16.30
C PHE A 198 14.23 20.56 -15.49
N TYR A 199 13.11 19.97 -15.84
CA TYR A 199 11.99 19.81 -14.93
C TYR A 199 12.23 18.56 -14.09
N ALA A 200 11.60 18.51 -12.92
CA ALA A 200 11.47 17.27 -12.13
C ALA A 200 10.02 16.83 -12.08
N LEU A 201 9.78 15.53 -12.06
CA LEU A 201 8.46 14.98 -11.76
C LEU A 201 8.20 15.06 -10.25
N PRO A 202 7.00 15.44 -9.78
CA PRO A 202 6.74 15.74 -8.37
C PRO A 202 6.78 14.46 -7.52
N GLN A 203 7.49 14.52 -6.40
CA GLN A 203 7.44 13.46 -5.37
C GLN A 203 6.12 13.47 -4.62
N SER A 204 5.53 14.66 -4.47
CA SER A 204 4.20 14.94 -3.94
C SER A 204 3.75 16.34 -4.35
N PRO A 205 2.47 16.71 -4.22
CA PRO A 205 2.00 18.08 -4.45
C PRO A 205 2.24 19.03 -3.25
N GLN A 206 3.13 18.70 -2.31
CA GLN A 206 3.28 19.36 -1.01
C GLN A 206 3.41 20.88 -1.09
N LEU A 207 4.28 21.39 -1.95
CA LEU A 207 4.52 22.83 -2.04
C LEU A 207 3.32 23.56 -2.68
N PHE A 208 2.70 22.96 -3.69
CA PHE A 208 1.57 23.57 -4.37
C PHE A 208 0.30 23.59 -3.51
N LYS A 209 0.03 22.54 -2.74
CA LYS A 209 -1.13 22.52 -1.86
C LYS A 209 -1.01 23.57 -0.73
N GLN A 210 0.18 23.80 -0.19
CA GLN A 210 0.42 24.89 0.75
C GLN A 210 0.19 26.27 0.10
N MET A 211 0.65 26.48 -1.14
CA MET A 211 0.35 27.72 -1.88
C MET A 211 -1.15 27.90 -2.15
N LEU A 212 -1.91 26.82 -2.36
CA LEU A 212 -3.37 26.89 -2.48
C LEU A 212 -4.03 27.34 -1.17
N MET A 213 -3.49 26.94 -0.02
CA MET A 213 -3.96 27.47 1.27
C MET A 213 -3.69 28.97 1.40
N CYS A 214 -2.47 29.44 1.03
CA CYS A 214 -2.13 30.85 0.94
C CYS A 214 -3.03 31.62 -0.05
N SER A 215 -3.58 30.93 -1.04
CA SER A 215 -4.46 31.50 -2.06
C SER A 215 -5.93 31.52 -1.64
N GLY A 216 -6.28 31.02 -0.44
CA GLY A 216 -7.63 31.10 0.13
C GLY A 216 -8.60 30.01 -0.36
N TYR A 217 -8.10 28.87 -0.81
CA TYR A 217 -8.97 27.76 -1.25
C TYR A 217 -9.51 26.89 -0.11
N ASP A 218 -9.13 27.15 1.14
CA ASP A 218 -9.57 26.53 2.39
C ASP A 218 -9.42 24.99 2.48
N ARG A 219 -9.96 24.25 1.52
CA ARG A 219 -9.93 22.79 1.49
C ARG A 219 -9.60 22.28 0.09
N TYR A 220 -8.42 21.74 -0.07
CA TYR A 220 -7.90 21.16 -1.30
C TYR A 220 -7.88 19.64 -1.20
N MET A 221 -8.17 18.97 -2.32
CA MET A 221 -7.87 17.55 -2.51
C MET A 221 -7.40 17.29 -3.93
N GLN A 222 -6.67 16.19 -4.14
CA GLN A 222 -6.30 15.70 -5.47
C GLN A 222 -6.05 14.19 -5.39
N ILE A 223 -6.51 13.45 -6.41
CA ILE A 223 -5.99 12.09 -6.66
C ILE A 223 -4.69 12.27 -7.47
N ALA A 224 -3.59 12.47 -6.75
CA ALA A 224 -2.33 12.93 -7.29
C ALA A 224 -1.45 11.78 -7.78
N ARG A 225 -0.81 11.95 -8.94
CA ARG A 225 0.27 11.08 -9.40
C ARG A 225 1.59 11.57 -8.83
N CYS A 226 2.36 10.67 -8.19
CA CYS A 226 3.63 10.97 -7.54
C CYS A 226 4.72 10.06 -8.09
N PHE A 227 5.98 10.56 -8.05
CA PHE A 227 7.13 9.90 -8.65
C PHE A 227 8.31 9.93 -7.67
N ARG A 228 8.94 8.78 -7.41
CA ARG A 228 10.13 8.68 -6.55
C ARG A 228 11.09 7.65 -7.12
N ASP A 229 12.32 8.06 -7.34
CA ASP A 229 13.39 7.16 -7.76
C ASP A 229 14.04 6.54 -6.52
N GLU A 230 13.45 5.45 -6.05
CA GLU A 230 13.85 4.69 -4.86
C GLU A 230 13.91 3.19 -5.17
N ASP A 231 14.58 2.43 -4.30
CA ASP A 231 14.58 0.97 -4.37
C ASP A 231 13.16 0.41 -4.20
N LEU A 232 12.75 -0.45 -5.14
CA LEU A 232 11.41 -0.99 -5.17
C LEU A 232 11.25 -2.19 -4.24
N ARG A 233 10.09 -2.23 -3.57
CA ARG A 233 9.63 -3.32 -2.71
C ARG A 233 8.22 -3.76 -3.12
N ALA A 234 7.63 -4.73 -2.43
CA ALA A 234 6.28 -5.19 -2.69
C ALA A 234 5.21 -4.07 -2.58
N ASP A 235 5.47 -3.07 -1.75
CA ASP A 235 4.61 -1.93 -1.47
C ASP A 235 5.13 -0.58 -1.99
N ARG A 236 6.13 -0.60 -2.90
CA ARG A 236 6.71 0.60 -3.53
C ARG A 236 6.76 0.47 -5.05
N GLN A 237 6.45 1.58 -5.72
CA GLN A 237 6.55 1.75 -7.17
C GLN A 237 7.22 3.10 -7.48
N PRO A 238 7.94 3.24 -8.61
CA PRO A 238 8.58 4.50 -8.97
C PRO A 238 7.56 5.59 -9.30
N GLU A 239 6.36 5.20 -9.66
CA GLU A 239 5.19 6.05 -9.85
C GLU A 239 3.98 5.45 -9.12
N PHE A 240 3.32 6.23 -8.29
CA PHE A 240 2.21 5.79 -7.44
C PHE A 240 1.15 6.88 -7.32
N THR A 241 0.03 6.56 -6.69
CA THR A 241 -1.09 7.50 -6.56
C THR A 241 -1.39 7.80 -5.09
N GLN A 242 -1.56 9.08 -4.78
CA GLN A 242 -2.01 9.55 -3.47
C GLN A 242 -3.42 10.12 -3.54
N ILE A 243 -4.20 9.91 -2.48
CA ILE A 243 -5.31 10.80 -2.13
C ILE A 243 -4.69 11.89 -1.26
N ASP A 244 -4.45 13.04 -1.84
CA ASP A 244 -3.78 14.16 -1.17
C ASP A 244 -4.78 15.23 -0.78
N MET A 245 -4.63 15.81 0.42
CA MET A 245 -5.52 16.85 0.93
C MET A 245 -4.79 17.85 1.81
N GLU A 246 -5.31 19.09 1.84
CA GLU A 246 -4.84 20.17 2.71
C GLU A 246 -6.04 21.03 3.14
N LEU A 247 -6.03 21.49 4.40
CA LEU A 247 -7.10 22.27 5.01
C LEU A 247 -6.52 23.51 5.70
N SER A 248 -7.18 24.66 5.59
CA SER A 248 -6.87 25.88 6.32
C SER A 248 -7.67 26.01 7.59
N PHE A 249 -7.14 26.76 8.57
CA PHE A 249 -7.77 27.11 9.84
C PHE A 249 -8.11 25.87 10.69
N VAL A 250 -7.20 24.89 10.71
CA VAL A 250 -7.34 23.61 11.40
C VAL A 250 -6.11 23.25 12.22
N ASP A 251 -6.28 22.39 13.21
CA ASP A 251 -5.22 21.71 13.95
C ASP A 251 -5.37 20.18 13.76
N VAL A 252 -4.56 19.39 14.46
CA VAL A 252 -4.48 17.93 14.37
C VAL A 252 -5.86 17.26 14.40
N ASP A 253 -6.68 17.58 15.42
CA ASP A 253 -7.97 16.91 15.64
C ASP A 253 -8.96 17.10 14.49
N ASP A 254 -8.95 18.27 13.84
CA ASP A 254 -9.83 18.54 12.70
C ASP A 254 -9.48 17.68 11.50
N VAL A 255 -8.17 17.47 11.24
CA VAL A 255 -7.71 16.60 10.15
C VAL A 255 -8.03 15.14 10.44
N LEU A 256 -7.80 14.70 11.68
CA LEU A 256 -8.10 13.33 12.09
C LEU A 256 -9.59 13.02 11.96
N ASP A 257 -10.49 13.91 12.41
CA ASP A 257 -11.96 13.71 12.33
C ASP A 257 -12.43 13.51 10.88
N VAL A 258 -12.05 14.40 9.96
CA VAL A 258 -12.50 14.27 8.56
C VAL A 258 -11.99 12.99 7.91
N ASN A 259 -10.77 12.58 8.26
CA ASN A 259 -10.16 11.37 7.73
C ASN A 259 -10.76 10.09 8.35
N GLU A 260 -11.09 10.08 9.62
CA GLU A 260 -11.80 8.97 10.26
C GLU A 260 -13.16 8.74 9.59
N ARG A 261 -13.92 9.81 9.34
CA ARG A 261 -15.21 9.73 8.64
C ARG A 261 -15.06 9.26 7.19
N LEU A 262 -14.00 9.70 6.48
CA LEU A 262 -13.69 9.22 5.13
C LEU A 262 -13.40 7.71 5.13
N LEU A 263 -12.54 7.23 6.03
CA LEU A 263 -12.21 5.80 6.13
C LEU A 263 -13.44 4.96 6.47
N ALA A 264 -14.24 5.38 7.46
CA ALA A 264 -15.48 4.69 7.83
C ALA A 264 -16.44 4.62 6.64
N TYR A 265 -16.60 5.71 5.89
CA TYR A 265 -17.42 5.74 4.67
C TYR A 265 -16.90 4.79 3.59
N LEU A 266 -15.60 4.82 3.28
CA LEU A 266 -15.02 3.96 2.25
C LEU A 266 -15.13 2.47 2.60
N PHE A 267 -14.82 2.10 3.85
CA PHE A 267 -14.91 0.70 4.28
C PHE A 267 -16.34 0.19 4.29
N LYS A 268 -17.31 1.02 4.69
CA LYS A 268 -18.74 0.67 4.64
C LYS A 268 -19.22 0.48 3.20
N GLU A 269 -18.97 1.45 2.32
CA GLU A 269 -19.49 1.44 0.95
C GLU A 269 -18.82 0.42 0.02
N VAL A 270 -17.56 0.06 0.30
CA VAL A 270 -16.79 -0.86 -0.57
C VAL A 270 -16.84 -2.29 -0.06
N LEU A 271 -16.71 -2.49 1.25
CA LEU A 271 -16.52 -3.81 1.89
C LEU A 271 -17.67 -4.22 2.81
N ASP A 272 -18.63 -3.32 3.08
CA ASP A 272 -19.66 -3.47 4.12
C ASP A 272 -19.07 -3.72 5.53
N VAL A 273 -17.93 -3.07 5.82
CA VAL A 273 -17.24 -3.15 7.12
C VAL A 273 -17.49 -1.86 7.90
N ASP A 274 -17.94 -2.00 9.15
CA ASP A 274 -18.11 -0.87 10.05
C ASP A 274 -16.80 -0.57 10.80
N VAL A 275 -16.23 0.61 10.58
CA VAL A 275 -15.04 1.09 11.28
C VAL A 275 -15.48 1.79 12.56
N LYS A 276 -14.96 1.33 13.71
CA LYS A 276 -15.27 1.95 15.01
C LYS A 276 -14.59 3.32 15.12
N LEU A 277 -15.38 4.35 15.39
CA LEU A 277 -14.90 5.71 15.64
C LEU A 277 -15.10 6.12 17.11
N PRO A 278 -14.25 7.00 17.69
CA PRO A 278 -12.99 7.47 17.09
C PRO A 278 -11.97 6.34 16.95
N ILE A 279 -11.05 6.46 15.99
CA ILE A 279 -9.93 5.53 15.84
C ILE A 279 -8.97 5.73 17.02
N GLN A 280 -8.43 4.62 17.53
CA GLN A 280 -7.46 4.64 18.63
C GLN A 280 -6.24 5.50 18.25
N ARG A 281 -5.73 6.25 19.21
CA ARG A 281 -4.50 7.07 19.07
C ARG A 281 -3.42 6.55 19.99
N MET A 282 -2.17 6.66 19.55
CA MET A 282 -0.98 6.28 20.29
C MET A 282 0.16 7.23 19.89
N THR A 283 0.97 7.66 20.86
CA THR A 283 2.16 8.44 20.54
C THR A 283 3.22 7.56 19.87
N TRP A 284 4.08 8.16 19.06
CA TRP A 284 5.22 7.45 18.47
C TRP A 284 6.07 6.74 19.52
N GLN A 285 6.35 7.42 20.65
CA GLN A 285 7.14 6.84 21.72
C GLN A 285 6.47 5.60 22.35
N GLU A 286 5.13 5.65 22.50
CA GLU A 286 4.36 4.51 22.99
C GLU A 286 4.38 3.36 21.99
N ALA A 287 4.17 3.64 20.69
CA ALA A 287 4.21 2.65 19.61
C ALA A 287 5.57 1.93 19.57
N MET A 288 6.66 2.69 19.62
CA MET A 288 8.02 2.13 19.65
C MET A 288 8.27 1.29 20.90
N ASN A 289 7.83 1.77 22.06
CA ASN A 289 8.04 1.05 23.33
C ASN A 289 7.26 -0.26 23.43
N ARG A 290 6.01 -0.28 22.92
CA ARG A 290 5.12 -1.44 23.03
C ARG A 290 5.24 -2.41 21.87
N PHE A 291 5.55 -1.91 20.66
CA PHE A 291 5.48 -2.72 19.45
C PHE A 291 6.78 -2.74 18.65
N GLY A 292 7.76 -1.89 18.98
CA GLY A 292 9.02 -1.78 18.25
C GLY A 292 8.88 -1.24 16.83
N SER A 293 7.78 -0.53 16.55
CA SER A 293 7.45 0.00 15.22
C SER A 293 6.56 1.22 15.34
N ASP A 294 6.75 2.19 14.46
CA ASP A 294 5.88 3.35 14.24
C ASP A 294 4.57 3.02 13.50
N LYS A 295 4.45 1.79 13.00
CA LYS A 295 3.27 1.24 12.32
C LYS A 295 2.91 -0.14 12.87
N PRO A 296 2.47 -0.23 14.15
CA PRO A 296 2.20 -1.50 14.79
C PRO A 296 0.99 -2.22 14.19
N ASP A 297 1.10 -3.53 14.06
CA ASP A 297 -0.04 -4.40 13.78
C ASP A 297 -0.76 -4.74 15.09
N LEU A 298 -2.01 -4.34 15.21
CA LEU A 298 -2.83 -4.51 16.40
C LEU A 298 -3.78 -5.73 16.35
N ARG A 299 -3.69 -6.56 15.32
CA ARG A 299 -4.50 -7.78 15.19
C ARG A 299 -4.17 -8.85 16.22
N PHE A 300 -3.01 -8.76 16.83
CA PHE A 300 -2.51 -9.69 17.85
C PHE A 300 -1.75 -8.92 18.94
N GLY A 301 -1.60 -9.55 20.10
CA GLY A 301 -0.81 -9.00 21.23
C GLY A 301 0.69 -9.07 20.98
N MET A 302 1.43 -9.77 21.86
CA MET A 302 2.87 -9.96 21.80
C MET A 302 3.62 -8.62 21.92
N GLU A 303 3.19 -7.77 22.86
CA GLU A 303 3.84 -6.48 23.12
C GLU A 303 5.24 -6.66 23.69
N LEU A 304 6.12 -5.70 23.42
CA LEU A 304 7.46 -5.64 24.00
C LEU A 304 7.36 -5.31 25.47
N LYS A 305 8.01 -6.11 26.32
CA LYS A 305 8.14 -5.87 27.76
C LYS A 305 9.56 -5.39 28.07
N ASN A 306 9.68 -4.27 28.75
CA ASN A 306 10.98 -3.77 29.21
C ASN A 306 11.39 -4.48 30.49
N VAL A 307 12.48 -5.23 30.46
CA VAL A 307 13.02 -5.99 31.62
C VAL A 307 14.38 -5.49 32.05
N THR A 308 14.80 -4.32 31.61
CA THR A 308 16.12 -3.71 31.90
C THR A 308 16.41 -3.67 33.38
N ASP A 309 15.47 -3.21 34.22
CA ASP A 309 15.68 -3.10 35.66
C ASP A 309 15.82 -4.44 36.37
N ILE A 310 15.23 -5.50 35.85
CA ILE A 310 15.32 -6.85 36.41
C ILE A 310 16.71 -7.43 36.16
N VAL A 311 17.30 -7.17 35.01
CA VAL A 311 18.55 -7.82 34.58
C VAL A 311 19.80 -6.95 34.71
N LYS A 312 19.66 -5.72 35.23
CA LYS A 312 20.78 -4.75 35.30
C LYS A 312 21.99 -5.21 36.13
N ASN A 313 21.78 -6.13 37.06
CA ASN A 313 22.83 -6.66 37.94
C ASN A 313 23.11 -8.15 37.71
N CYS A 314 22.53 -8.77 36.68
CA CYS A 314 22.72 -10.20 36.42
C CYS A 314 24.12 -10.54 35.94
N GLY A 315 24.49 -11.82 35.98
CA GLY A 315 25.80 -12.28 35.50
C GLY A 315 25.94 -12.42 33.99
N PHE A 316 24.89 -12.12 33.21
CA PHE A 316 24.92 -12.24 31.76
C PHE A 316 25.44 -10.95 31.11
N SER A 317 26.71 -10.94 30.72
CA SER A 317 27.44 -9.76 30.22
C SER A 317 26.82 -9.13 28.96
N VAL A 318 26.02 -9.86 28.16
CA VAL A 318 25.31 -9.30 27.01
C VAL A 318 24.24 -8.31 27.48
N PHE A 319 23.53 -8.62 28.56
CA PHE A 319 22.50 -7.73 29.11
C PHE A 319 23.13 -6.53 29.84
N THR A 320 24.05 -6.79 30.77
CA THR A 320 24.69 -5.71 31.53
C THR A 320 25.48 -4.78 30.62
N GLY A 321 26.22 -5.30 29.64
CA GLY A 321 26.97 -4.49 28.69
C GLY A 321 26.07 -3.64 27.77
N ALA A 322 24.90 -4.11 27.39
CA ALA A 322 23.93 -3.28 26.63
C ALA A 322 23.43 -2.12 27.51
N ILE A 323 23.12 -2.37 28.78
CA ILE A 323 22.62 -1.38 29.73
C ILE A 323 23.69 -0.33 30.05
N GLU A 324 24.94 -0.75 30.32
CA GLU A 324 26.08 0.13 30.56
C GLU A 324 26.35 1.10 29.39
N ASN A 325 26.02 0.69 28.16
CA ASN A 325 26.14 1.52 26.98
C ASN A 325 24.85 2.34 26.67
N GLY A 326 23.96 2.51 27.66
CA GLY A 326 22.74 3.33 27.52
C GLY A 326 21.63 2.68 26.73
N GLY A 327 21.70 1.37 26.47
CA GLY A 327 20.68 0.58 25.82
C GLY A 327 19.64 0.00 26.77
N SER A 328 18.83 -0.92 26.27
CA SER A 328 17.82 -1.62 27.06
C SER A 328 17.79 -3.11 26.77
N VAL A 329 17.17 -3.86 27.68
CA VAL A 329 16.79 -5.28 27.46
C VAL A 329 15.29 -5.36 27.44
N ARG A 330 14.75 -5.84 26.32
CA ARG A 330 13.31 -6.05 26.16
C ARG A 330 13.03 -7.44 25.63
N GLY A 331 11.80 -7.91 25.83
CA GLY A 331 11.39 -9.23 25.35
C GLY A 331 9.98 -9.22 24.79
N ILE A 332 9.66 -10.30 24.05
CA ILE A 332 8.32 -10.64 23.61
C ILE A 332 7.97 -12.06 24.06
N ASN A 333 6.69 -12.31 24.30
CA ASN A 333 6.17 -13.63 24.66
C ASN A 333 5.41 -14.24 23.46
N ALA A 334 5.99 -15.27 22.85
CA ALA A 334 5.33 -16.09 21.83
C ALA A 334 4.55 -17.22 22.52
N ALA A 335 3.30 -16.94 22.85
CA ALA A 335 2.45 -17.87 23.60
C ALA A 335 2.25 -19.20 22.84
N GLY A 336 2.37 -20.31 23.55
CA GLY A 336 2.21 -21.66 22.97
C GLY A 336 3.39 -22.15 22.10
N GLN A 337 4.54 -21.40 22.06
CA GLN A 337 5.71 -21.77 21.25
C GLN A 337 6.86 -22.39 22.07
N GLY A 338 6.63 -22.76 23.33
CA GLY A 338 7.66 -23.30 24.25
C GLY A 338 8.31 -24.61 23.78
N ASN A 339 7.64 -25.37 22.93
CA ASN A 339 8.16 -26.59 22.33
C ASN A 339 8.76 -26.37 20.93
N MET A 340 9.06 -25.11 20.55
CA MET A 340 9.66 -24.79 19.25
C MET A 340 10.97 -25.54 19.04
N PRO A 341 11.16 -26.27 17.92
CA PRO A 341 12.39 -26.99 17.63
C PRO A 341 13.60 -26.06 17.55
N ARG A 342 14.76 -26.52 18.04
CA ARG A 342 16.00 -25.75 18.06
C ARG A 342 16.33 -25.09 16.72
N LYS A 343 16.17 -25.83 15.59
CA LYS A 343 16.41 -25.32 14.25
C LYS A 343 15.55 -24.09 13.91
N LYS A 344 14.30 -24.05 14.40
CA LYS A 344 13.42 -22.89 14.20
C LYS A 344 13.84 -21.71 15.06
N ILE A 345 14.28 -21.96 16.31
CA ILE A 345 14.84 -20.90 17.18
C ILE A 345 16.11 -20.32 16.54
N ASP A 346 17.00 -21.17 16.01
CA ASP A 346 18.21 -20.71 15.34
C ASP A 346 17.88 -19.86 14.08
N ALA A 347 16.82 -20.21 13.35
CA ALA A 347 16.32 -19.38 12.24
C ALA A 347 15.79 -18.01 12.70
N LEU A 348 15.15 -17.93 13.88
CA LEU A 348 14.75 -16.64 14.47
C LEU A 348 15.97 -15.81 14.91
N VAL A 349 17.03 -16.44 15.39
CA VAL A 349 18.31 -15.76 15.70
C VAL A 349 18.91 -15.16 14.42
N ASP A 350 18.94 -15.90 13.32
CA ASP A 350 19.48 -15.41 12.05
C ASP A 350 18.57 -14.31 11.45
N PHE A 351 17.27 -14.44 11.57
CA PHE A 351 16.33 -13.38 11.22
C PHE A 351 16.61 -12.09 12.03
N ALA A 352 16.77 -12.20 13.34
CA ALA A 352 17.09 -11.07 14.22
C ALA A 352 18.41 -10.36 13.85
N LYS A 353 19.44 -11.12 13.44
CA LYS A 353 20.71 -10.56 12.94
C LYS A 353 20.51 -9.71 11.68
N GLY A 354 19.59 -10.09 10.80
CA GLY A 354 19.21 -9.30 9.62
C GLY A 354 18.65 -7.91 9.96
N TYR A 355 18.16 -7.71 11.19
CA TYR A 355 17.70 -6.44 11.73
C TYR A 355 18.69 -5.74 12.67
N GLY A 356 19.94 -6.21 12.72
CA GLY A 356 21.04 -5.59 13.45
C GLY A 356 21.31 -6.18 14.84
N ALA A 357 20.62 -7.24 15.26
CA ALA A 357 20.94 -7.91 16.52
C ALA A 357 22.29 -8.63 16.46
N LYS A 358 23.05 -8.60 17.55
CA LYS A 358 24.26 -9.44 17.73
C LYS A 358 23.89 -10.89 18.06
N GLY A 359 22.69 -11.11 18.59
CA GLY A 359 22.14 -12.40 18.98
C GLY A 359 20.74 -12.23 19.56
N LEU A 360 20.11 -13.37 19.87
CA LEU A 360 18.78 -13.41 20.46
C LEU A 360 18.81 -14.37 21.65
N ALA A 361 18.48 -13.89 22.85
CA ALA A 361 18.37 -14.71 24.04
C ALA A 361 16.94 -15.26 24.16
N TYR A 362 16.77 -16.45 24.76
CA TYR A 362 15.45 -17.03 24.91
C TYR A 362 15.28 -17.86 26.20
N ILE A 363 14.02 -17.97 26.63
CA ILE A 363 13.53 -18.91 27.63
C ILE A 363 12.36 -19.67 27.02
N ALA A 364 12.47 -21.00 26.90
CA ALA A 364 11.34 -21.87 26.57
C ALA A 364 10.78 -22.44 27.87
N ILE A 365 9.50 -22.25 28.12
CA ILE A 365 8.77 -22.77 29.27
C ILE A 365 8.04 -24.02 28.77
N HIS A 366 8.48 -25.20 29.21
CA HIS A 366 7.83 -26.45 28.81
C HIS A 366 6.48 -26.62 29.52
N GLU A 367 5.66 -27.54 29.05
CA GLU A 367 4.33 -27.83 29.60
C GLU A 367 4.35 -28.27 31.09
N ASP A 368 5.45 -28.86 31.53
CA ASP A 368 5.69 -29.24 32.94
C ASP A 368 6.20 -28.10 33.82
N GLY A 369 6.33 -26.88 33.25
CA GLY A 369 6.85 -25.69 33.92
C GLY A 369 8.38 -25.61 33.95
N SER A 370 9.11 -26.61 33.44
CA SER A 370 10.57 -26.57 33.38
C SER A 370 11.05 -25.51 32.37
N LEU A 371 12.15 -24.83 32.72
CA LEU A 371 12.72 -23.76 31.91
C LEU A 371 13.95 -24.24 31.14
N LYS A 372 13.97 -24.00 29.85
CA LYS A 372 15.15 -24.16 29.00
C LYS A 372 15.56 -22.79 28.44
N SER A 373 16.77 -22.34 28.76
CA SER A 373 17.24 -21.01 28.40
C SER A 373 18.64 -21.05 27.78
N SER A 374 18.93 -20.06 26.92
CA SER A 374 20.28 -19.84 26.37
C SER A 374 21.26 -19.19 27.36
N PHE A 375 20.76 -18.64 28.47
CA PHE A 375 21.57 -17.82 29.39
C PHE A 375 21.34 -18.14 30.88
N SER A 376 20.52 -19.12 31.25
CA SER A 376 20.17 -19.44 32.65
C SER A 376 21.38 -19.68 33.54
N LYS A 377 22.50 -20.20 33.04
CA LYS A 377 23.73 -20.41 33.79
C LYS A 377 24.40 -19.13 34.34
N PHE A 378 23.97 -17.97 33.87
CA PHE A 378 24.45 -16.65 34.27
C PHE A 378 23.46 -15.89 35.15
N MET A 379 22.33 -16.52 35.50
CA MET A 379 21.24 -15.92 36.25
C MET A 379 20.97 -16.72 37.51
N THR A 380 20.52 -16.05 38.56
CA THR A 380 19.95 -16.70 39.74
C THR A 380 18.55 -17.22 39.44
N GLU A 381 18.03 -18.11 40.27
CA GLU A 381 16.66 -18.64 40.14
C GLU A 381 15.62 -17.51 40.33
N ASP A 382 15.87 -16.59 41.28
CA ASP A 382 15.00 -15.43 41.53
C ASP A 382 14.95 -14.48 40.32
N GLU A 383 16.08 -14.20 39.67
CA GLU A 383 16.13 -13.38 38.43
C GLU A 383 15.40 -14.06 37.28
N MET A 384 15.55 -15.38 37.12
CA MET A 384 14.81 -16.15 36.08
C MET A 384 13.32 -16.11 36.32
N ASN A 385 12.87 -16.31 37.56
CA ASN A 385 11.46 -16.25 37.93
C ASN A 385 10.89 -14.84 37.72
N ALA A 386 11.60 -13.79 38.10
CA ALA A 386 11.21 -12.39 37.88
C ALA A 386 11.09 -12.06 36.39
N LEU A 387 11.95 -12.61 35.52
CA LEU A 387 11.85 -12.47 34.09
C LEU A 387 10.57 -13.15 33.55
N VAL A 388 10.32 -14.39 33.97
CA VAL A 388 9.12 -15.14 33.53
C VAL A 388 7.84 -14.41 33.97
N GLU A 389 7.79 -13.91 35.19
CA GLU A 389 6.67 -13.14 35.73
C GLU A 389 6.47 -11.83 34.95
N ALA A 390 7.51 -11.03 34.74
CA ALA A 390 7.43 -9.78 33.98
C ALA A 390 7.00 -9.97 32.53
N MET A 391 7.40 -11.10 31.95
CA MET A 391 6.98 -11.50 30.60
C MET A 391 5.59 -12.14 30.53
N GLU A 392 4.90 -12.29 31.69
CA GLU A 392 3.61 -13.00 31.78
C GLU A 392 3.69 -14.44 31.20
N GLY A 393 4.88 -15.07 31.34
CA GLY A 393 5.17 -16.38 30.77
C GLY A 393 4.41 -17.51 31.46
N LYS A 394 3.85 -18.41 30.67
CA LYS A 394 3.08 -19.57 31.12
C LYS A 394 3.71 -20.87 30.59
N PRO A 395 3.42 -22.04 31.18
CA PRO A 395 3.78 -23.32 30.59
C PRO A 395 3.34 -23.39 29.12
N GLY A 396 4.26 -23.78 28.25
CA GLY A 396 4.06 -23.82 26.81
C GLY A 396 4.53 -22.55 26.05
N ASP A 397 5.03 -21.50 26.70
CA ASP A 397 5.41 -20.25 26.06
C ASP A 397 6.92 -20.18 25.71
N LEU A 398 7.25 -19.40 24.68
CA LEU A 398 8.62 -19.04 24.32
C LEU A 398 8.83 -17.53 24.50
N LEU A 399 9.75 -17.18 25.39
CA LEU A 399 10.15 -15.81 25.66
C LEU A 399 11.43 -15.51 24.89
N LEU A 400 11.44 -14.40 24.12
CA LEU A 400 12.57 -13.98 23.30
C LEU A 400 13.03 -12.60 23.75
N PHE A 401 14.35 -12.38 23.87
CA PHE A 401 14.93 -11.15 24.40
C PHE A 401 15.99 -10.60 23.46
N ALA A 402 15.97 -9.29 23.26
CA ALA A 402 17.01 -8.51 22.58
C ALA A 402 17.60 -7.48 23.55
N ALA A 403 18.91 -7.27 23.44
CA ALA A 403 19.68 -6.35 24.26
C ALA A 403 20.67 -5.56 23.39
N ASP A 404 20.45 -4.27 23.24
CA ASP A 404 21.32 -3.32 22.52
C ASP A 404 20.78 -1.88 22.73
N ARG A 405 21.26 -0.90 21.93
CA ARG A 405 20.64 0.42 21.83
C ARG A 405 19.15 0.31 21.49
N ASN A 406 18.32 1.19 22.02
CA ASN A 406 16.86 1.13 21.85
C ASN A 406 16.41 0.96 20.39
N LYS A 407 17.01 1.71 19.44
CA LYS A 407 16.69 1.62 18.00
C LYS A 407 16.85 0.18 17.47
N ILE A 408 17.92 -0.52 17.85
CA ILE A 408 18.17 -1.91 17.45
C ILE A 408 17.16 -2.85 18.11
N VAL A 409 16.95 -2.70 19.42
CA VAL A 409 16.00 -3.55 20.18
C VAL A 409 14.59 -3.44 19.61
N TRP A 410 14.13 -2.23 19.34
CA TRP A 410 12.82 -1.98 18.72
C TRP A 410 12.71 -2.64 17.34
N ASN A 411 13.67 -2.38 16.46
CA ASN A 411 13.67 -2.96 15.10
C ASN A 411 13.64 -4.49 15.12
N VAL A 412 14.47 -5.09 15.96
CA VAL A 412 14.58 -6.55 16.08
C VAL A 412 13.29 -7.17 16.61
N LEU A 413 12.80 -6.69 17.75
CA LEU A 413 11.60 -7.27 18.38
C LEU A 413 10.33 -6.93 17.63
N GLY A 414 10.23 -5.74 17.04
CA GLY A 414 9.12 -5.34 16.18
C GLY A 414 9.00 -6.23 14.94
N ALA A 415 10.12 -6.55 14.29
CA ALA A 415 10.15 -7.46 13.15
C ALA A 415 9.84 -8.91 13.55
N LEU A 416 10.47 -9.41 14.64
CA LEU A 416 10.24 -10.75 15.18
C LEU A 416 8.79 -10.99 15.56
N ARG A 417 8.15 -10.00 16.15
CA ARG A 417 6.74 -10.01 16.54
C ARG A 417 5.82 -10.30 15.33
N VAL A 418 6.06 -9.63 14.22
CA VAL A 418 5.27 -9.82 12.98
C VAL A 418 5.58 -11.17 12.33
N GLU A 419 6.85 -11.56 12.27
CA GLU A 419 7.30 -12.85 11.72
C GLU A 419 6.65 -14.02 12.48
N LEU A 420 6.70 -13.97 13.82
CA LEU A 420 6.08 -15.00 14.66
C LEU A 420 4.56 -15.02 14.50
N ALA A 421 3.90 -13.86 14.45
CA ALA A 421 2.47 -13.78 14.22
C ALA A 421 2.06 -14.42 12.88
N GLY A 422 2.86 -14.23 11.82
CA GLY A 422 2.69 -14.89 10.53
C GLY A 422 2.81 -16.42 10.65
N GLN A 423 3.87 -16.91 11.30
CA GLN A 423 4.07 -18.34 11.52
C GLN A 423 2.97 -18.99 12.38
N MET A 424 2.39 -18.23 13.31
CA MET A 424 1.30 -18.66 14.20
C MET A 424 -0.10 -18.50 13.57
N GLY A 425 -0.21 -17.94 12.36
CA GLY A 425 -1.49 -17.73 11.67
C GLY A 425 -2.38 -16.66 12.30
N LEU A 426 -1.80 -15.67 13.00
CA LEU A 426 -2.53 -14.62 13.71
C LEU A 426 -2.89 -13.42 12.82
N LEU A 427 -2.42 -13.36 11.57
CA LEU A 427 -2.59 -12.25 10.65
C LEU A 427 -3.84 -12.41 9.78
N ASP A 428 -5.03 -12.30 10.39
CA ASP A 428 -6.29 -12.34 9.61
C ASP A 428 -6.43 -11.08 8.75
N LYS A 429 -6.46 -11.25 7.43
CA LYS A 429 -6.66 -10.17 6.47
C LYS A 429 -8.08 -9.60 6.46
N SER A 430 -9.03 -10.25 7.15
CA SER A 430 -10.41 -9.80 7.28
C SER A 430 -10.63 -8.95 8.53
N ASP A 431 -9.68 -8.93 9.46
CA ASP A 431 -9.71 -8.09 10.66
C ASP A 431 -8.96 -6.78 10.39
N TYR A 432 -9.68 -5.67 10.36
CA TYR A 432 -9.14 -4.34 10.06
C TYR A 432 -8.94 -3.55 11.35
N LYS A 433 -7.69 -3.39 11.78
CA LYS A 433 -7.29 -2.62 12.97
C LYS A 433 -6.62 -1.33 12.57
N PHE A 434 -7.32 -0.22 12.77
CA PHE A 434 -6.81 1.12 12.54
C PHE A 434 -6.14 1.69 13.78
N LEU A 435 -5.12 2.52 13.57
CA LEU A 435 -4.42 3.24 14.61
C LEU A 435 -3.89 4.56 14.06
N TRP A 436 -4.08 5.65 14.80
CA TRP A 436 -3.29 6.87 14.62
C TRP A 436 -2.03 6.79 15.46
N VAL A 437 -0.89 7.01 14.82
CA VAL A 437 0.37 7.28 15.50
C VAL A 437 0.65 8.78 15.41
N THR A 438 0.91 9.41 16.54
CA THR A 438 1.02 10.88 16.67
C THR A 438 2.31 11.25 17.42
N GLU A 439 2.62 12.55 17.49
CA GLU A 439 3.75 13.08 18.26
C GLU A 439 5.08 12.42 17.87
N PHE A 440 5.33 12.34 16.56
CA PHE A 440 6.62 11.86 16.05
C PHE A 440 7.78 12.77 16.51
N PRO A 441 9.02 12.28 16.59
CA PRO A 441 10.18 13.16 16.70
C PRO A 441 10.19 14.16 15.53
N GLN A 442 10.52 15.41 15.82
CA GLN A 442 10.69 16.45 14.78
C GLN A 442 11.92 16.19 13.92
N PHE A 443 12.97 15.68 14.56
CA PHE A 443 14.26 15.42 13.97
C PHE A 443 14.72 13.99 14.24
N GLU A 444 15.52 13.46 13.33
CA GLU A 444 16.34 12.27 13.57
C GLU A 444 17.81 12.57 13.29
N TRP A 445 18.69 11.89 14.00
CA TRP A 445 20.13 12.00 13.76
C TRP A 445 20.52 11.14 12.56
N SER A 446 21.15 11.76 11.56
CA SER A 446 21.77 11.07 10.44
C SER A 446 23.24 10.81 10.72
N ASP A 447 23.63 9.53 10.84
CA ASP A 447 25.04 9.14 11.00
C ASP A 447 25.85 9.42 9.72
N GLU A 448 25.22 9.46 8.54
CA GLU A 448 25.86 9.75 7.26
C GLU A 448 26.15 11.24 7.09
N GLU A 449 25.20 12.09 7.46
CA GLU A 449 25.32 13.54 7.35
C GLU A 449 25.90 14.20 8.62
N GLU A 450 26.10 13.43 9.70
CA GLU A 450 26.57 13.88 11.02
C GLU A 450 25.79 15.10 11.57
N ARG A 451 24.46 15.13 11.30
CA ARG A 451 23.56 16.23 11.73
C ARG A 451 22.13 15.73 11.93
N PHE A 452 21.31 16.59 12.52
CA PHE A 452 19.88 16.38 12.55
C PHE A 452 19.27 16.63 11.17
N VAL A 453 18.36 15.72 10.73
CA VAL A 453 17.51 15.85 9.55
C VAL A 453 16.05 15.84 9.98
N ALA A 454 15.17 16.43 9.19
CA ALA A 454 13.73 16.38 9.48
C ALA A 454 13.23 14.94 9.33
N MET A 455 12.51 14.44 10.32
CA MET A 455 11.95 13.08 10.24
C MET A 455 10.87 12.96 9.17
N HIS A 456 10.05 14.01 8.98
CA HIS A 456 9.02 14.07 7.94
C HIS A 456 9.36 15.12 6.88
N HIS A 457 9.16 16.40 7.22
CA HIS A 457 9.31 17.49 6.26
C HIS A 457 9.77 18.78 6.96
N PRO A 458 10.61 19.65 6.32
CA PRO A 458 11.08 20.89 6.91
C PRO A 458 9.98 21.92 7.27
N PHE A 459 8.77 21.71 6.75
CA PHE A 459 7.60 22.57 7.03
C PHE A 459 6.65 21.99 8.07
N THR A 460 7.00 20.89 8.72
CA THR A 460 6.21 20.28 9.80
C THR A 460 6.32 21.12 11.06
N MET A 461 5.16 21.50 11.64
CA MET A 461 5.09 22.29 12.88
C MET A 461 5.52 21.44 14.08
N PRO A 462 6.49 21.92 14.89
CA PRO A 462 6.78 21.34 16.21
C PRO A 462 5.56 21.47 17.15
N MET A 463 5.51 20.62 18.19
CA MET A 463 4.56 20.82 19.28
C MET A 463 4.82 22.16 19.96
N ASP A 464 3.76 22.89 20.32
CA ASP A 464 3.87 24.25 20.87
C ASP A 464 4.71 24.30 22.15
N GLU A 465 4.59 23.28 23.01
CA GLU A 465 5.36 23.15 24.25
C GLU A 465 6.83 22.78 24.06
N ASP A 466 7.24 22.38 22.86
CA ASP A 466 8.62 22.00 22.55
C ASP A 466 9.37 23.08 21.74
N LEU A 467 8.73 24.19 21.37
CA LEU A 467 9.33 25.25 20.56
C LEU A 467 10.62 25.81 21.16
N ASP A 468 10.70 25.96 22.47
CA ASP A 468 11.89 26.49 23.13
C ASP A 468 13.11 25.55 23.09
N LYS A 469 12.91 24.29 22.68
CA LYS A 469 13.96 23.28 22.58
C LYS A 469 14.58 23.16 21.19
N LEU A 470 14.02 23.84 20.18
CA LEU A 470 14.43 23.70 18.77
C LEU A 470 15.93 23.81 18.55
N GLU A 471 16.60 24.77 19.23
CA GLU A 471 18.05 24.98 19.10
C GLU A 471 18.86 24.34 20.22
N SER A 472 18.28 24.18 21.42
CA SER A 472 19.00 23.71 22.61
C SER A 472 19.01 22.19 22.75
N ASP A 473 17.95 21.52 22.32
CA ASP A 473 17.78 20.06 22.40
C ASP A 473 16.89 19.53 21.27
N PRO A 474 17.34 19.61 20.00
CA PRO A 474 16.55 19.20 18.84
C PRO A 474 16.06 17.76 18.92
N GLY A 475 16.86 16.87 19.55
CA GLY A 475 16.53 15.44 19.67
C GLY A 475 15.30 15.14 20.53
N SER A 476 14.85 16.08 21.38
CA SER A 476 13.66 15.92 22.22
C SER A 476 12.41 16.61 21.67
N VAL A 477 12.51 17.33 20.55
CA VAL A 477 11.40 18.06 19.96
C VAL A 477 10.44 17.10 19.26
N ARG A 478 9.14 17.18 19.61
CA ARG A 478 8.07 16.42 18.97
C ARG A 478 7.41 17.27 17.87
N ALA A 479 6.88 16.59 16.87
CA ALA A 479 6.18 17.16 15.73
C ALA A 479 4.66 17.05 15.89
N LYS A 480 3.90 18.02 15.39
CA LYS A 480 2.45 17.89 15.12
C LYS A 480 2.24 17.06 13.85
N ALA A 481 2.82 15.85 13.82
CA ALA A 481 2.72 14.88 12.74
C ALA A 481 1.88 13.67 13.18
N TYR A 482 1.23 13.06 12.22
CA TYR A 482 0.33 11.93 12.43
C TYR A 482 0.31 11.00 11.23
N ASP A 483 0.38 9.69 11.49
CA ASP A 483 0.23 8.65 10.48
C ASP A 483 -0.97 7.77 10.81
N ILE A 484 -1.73 7.40 9.79
CA ILE A 484 -2.78 6.40 9.89
C ILE A 484 -2.24 5.04 9.48
N VAL A 485 -2.35 4.10 10.40
CA VAL A 485 -1.87 2.72 10.24
C VAL A 485 -3.06 1.78 10.14
N LEU A 486 -2.98 0.83 9.23
CA LEU A 486 -3.91 -0.27 9.09
C LEU A 486 -3.13 -1.60 9.05
N ASN A 487 -3.36 -2.47 10.03
CA ASN A 487 -2.77 -3.82 10.05
C ASN A 487 -1.25 -3.85 9.85
N GLY A 488 -0.51 -2.99 10.55
CA GLY A 488 0.94 -2.93 10.45
C GLY A 488 1.48 -2.20 9.22
N THR A 489 0.62 -1.55 8.46
CA THR A 489 0.98 -0.78 7.27
C THR A 489 0.53 0.67 7.42
N GLU A 490 1.44 1.61 7.27
CA GLU A 490 1.13 3.02 7.10
C GLU A 490 0.37 3.22 5.77
N ILE A 491 -0.88 3.62 5.85
CA ILE A 491 -1.72 3.89 4.68
C ILE A 491 -1.78 5.37 4.32
N GLY A 492 -1.32 6.24 5.20
CA GLY A 492 -1.25 7.67 4.97
C GLY A 492 -0.60 8.38 6.14
N GLY A 493 -0.14 9.60 5.89
CA GLY A 493 0.50 10.44 6.89
C GLY A 493 0.39 11.92 6.55
N GLY A 494 0.58 12.75 7.55
CA GLY A 494 0.51 14.18 7.44
C GLY A 494 0.99 14.94 8.66
N SER A 495 0.84 16.25 8.62
CA SER A 495 1.21 17.13 9.73
C SER A 495 0.47 18.46 9.67
N VAL A 496 0.50 19.18 10.77
CA VAL A 496 0.28 20.63 10.78
C VAL A 496 1.52 21.31 10.20
N ARG A 497 1.33 22.37 9.42
CA ARG A 497 2.44 23.07 8.75
C ARG A 497 2.85 24.29 9.53
N ILE A 498 4.14 24.62 9.47
CA ILE A 498 4.64 25.90 9.97
C ILE A 498 4.06 27.01 9.09
N HIS A 499 3.37 27.97 9.70
CA HIS A 499 2.85 29.16 9.05
C HIS A 499 3.46 30.47 9.60
N GLN A 500 4.28 30.37 10.62
CA GLN A 500 4.98 31.47 11.28
C GLN A 500 6.41 31.56 10.73
N ALA A 501 6.78 32.72 10.20
CA ALA A 501 8.07 32.91 9.53
C ALA A 501 9.27 32.77 10.48
N ASP A 502 9.13 33.19 11.73
CA ASP A 502 10.17 33.05 12.77
C ASP A 502 10.39 31.58 13.15
N VAL A 503 9.32 30.80 13.34
CA VAL A 503 9.43 29.35 13.59
C VAL A 503 10.07 28.64 12.41
N GLN A 504 9.70 29.01 11.17
CA GLN A 504 10.29 28.41 9.97
C GLN A 504 11.80 28.72 9.86
N SER A 505 12.20 29.95 10.17
CA SER A 505 13.64 30.31 10.18
C SER A 505 14.42 29.51 11.24
N ARG A 506 13.86 29.35 12.44
CA ARG A 506 14.45 28.53 13.50
C ARG A 506 14.55 27.05 13.10
N MET A 507 13.51 26.52 12.46
CA MET A 507 13.51 25.17 11.94
C MET A 507 14.62 24.94 10.91
N PHE A 508 14.80 25.86 9.95
CA PHE A 508 15.90 25.76 8.98
C PHE A 508 17.28 25.80 9.64
N LYS A 509 17.48 26.65 10.65
CA LYS A 509 18.72 26.70 11.41
C LYS A 509 19.00 25.39 12.15
N ALA A 510 17.98 24.78 12.75
CA ALA A 510 18.11 23.49 13.44
C ALA A 510 18.49 22.36 12.45
N LEU A 511 18.08 22.47 11.19
CA LEU A 511 18.45 21.56 10.09
C LEU A 511 19.81 21.92 9.43
N GLY A 512 20.51 22.95 9.90
CA GLY A 512 21.79 23.39 9.34
C GLY A 512 21.66 24.06 7.95
N LEU A 513 20.46 24.53 7.57
CA LEU A 513 20.23 25.27 6.32
C LEU A 513 20.51 26.75 6.54
N THR A 514 21.34 27.35 5.68
CA THR A 514 21.51 28.81 5.64
C THR A 514 20.33 29.50 4.95
N ASP A 515 20.13 30.77 5.21
CA ASP A 515 19.05 31.54 4.60
C ASP A 515 19.17 31.56 3.05
N GLU A 516 20.40 31.56 2.50
CA GLU A 516 20.63 31.49 1.06
C GLU A 516 20.16 30.18 0.47
N VAL A 517 20.53 29.05 1.10
CA VAL A 517 20.14 27.70 0.65
C VAL A 517 18.63 27.50 0.79
N ALA A 518 18.03 27.99 1.88
CA ALA A 518 16.58 27.93 2.08
C ALA A 518 15.84 28.75 1.00
N ASN A 519 16.31 29.96 0.68
CA ASN A 519 15.73 30.77 -0.38
C ASN A 519 15.92 30.18 -1.78
N GLU A 520 17.08 29.59 -2.07
CA GLU A 520 17.30 28.90 -3.36
C GLU A 520 16.31 27.75 -3.58
N LYS A 521 16.09 26.95 -2.56
CA LYS A 521 15.24 25.75 -2.62
C LYS A 521 13.75 26.07 -2.53
N PHE A 522 13.36 26.93 -1.59
CA PHE A 522 11.98 27.16 -1.16
C PHE A 522 11.54 28.62 -1.27
N GLY A 523 12.32 29.49 -1.90
CA GLY A 523 12.09 30.94 -1.93
C GLY A 523 10.68 31.32 -2.41
N PHE A 524 10.15 30.64 -3.41
CA PHE A 524 8.80 30.90 -3.93
C PHE A 524 7.69 30.64 -2.89
N LEU A 525 7.86 29.64 -2.01
CA LEU A 525 6.92 29.36 -0.92
C LEU A 525 7.11 30.38 0.22
N LEU A 526 8.37 30.67 0.58
CA LEU A 526 8.70 31.67 1.61
C LEU A 526 8.23 33.06 1.22
N ASP A 527 8.27 33.40 -0.07
CA ASP A 527 7.74 34.66 -0.60
C ASP A 527 6.20 34.69 -0.48
N ALA A 528 5.51 33.60 -0.77
CA ALA A 528 4.07 33.52 -0.58
C ALA A 528 3.68 33.73 0.90
N PHE A 529 4.49 33.22 1.84
CA PHE A 529 4.25 33.37 3.28
C PHE A 529 4.31 34.83 3.77
N LYS A 530 4.98 35.74 3.05
CA LYS A 530 5.03 37.17 3.38
C LYS A 530 3.66 37.86 3.26
N TYR A 531 2.70 37.27 2.54
CA TYR A 531 1.41 37.90 2.24
C TYR A 531 0.25 37.36 3.08
N GLY A 532 0.56 36.67 4.18
CA GLY A 532 -0.42 36.13 5.11
C GLY A 532 -0.74 34.68 4.81
N VAL A 533 -0.42 33.83 5.76
CA VAL A 533 -0.60 32.37 5.69
C VAL A 533 -1.57 31.93 6.77
N PRO A 534 -2.67 31.25 6.41
CA PRO A 534 -3.52 30.66 7.43
C PRO A 534 -2.81 29.49 8.11
N PRO A 535 -3.10 29.19 9.39
CA PRO A 535 -2.78 27.87 9.95
C PRO A 535 -3.36 26.80 9.03
N HIS A 536 -2.57 25.79 8.65
CA HIS A 536 -3.03 24.76 7.75
C HIS A 536 -2.38 23.41 8.06
N ALA A 537 -3.05 22.35 7.65
CA ALA A 537 -2.64 20.98 7.90
C ALA A 537 -3.18 20.06 6.80
N GLY A 538 -2.54 18.93 6.58
CA GLY A 538 -2.99 18.02 5.55
C GLY A 538 -2.54 16.59 5.79
N LEU A 539 -3.02 15.72 4.91
CA LEU A 539 -2.71 14.30 4.92
C LEU A 539 -2.72 13.76 3.49
N ALA A 540 -1.90 12.77 3.23
CA ALA A 540 -1.90 12.03 1.98
C ALA A 540 -2.02 10.54 2.25
N TYR A 541 -3.01 9.87 1.62
CA TYR A 541 -3.09 8.41 1.60
C TYR A 541 -2.35 7.85 0.39
N GLY A 542 -1.62 6.77 0.58
CA GLY A 542 -1.20 5.92 -0.53
C GLY A 542 -2.40 5.11 -1.05
N LEU A 543 -3.04 5.57 -2.13
CA LEU A 543 -4.20 4.89 -2.71
C LEU A 543 -3.90 3.43 -3.03
N ASP A 544 -2.71 3.15 -3.53
CA ASP A 544 -2.26 1.80 -3.88
C ASP A 544 -2.23 0.88 -2.65
N ARG A 545 -1.65 1.34 -1.53
CA ARG A 545 -1.61 0.58 -0.28
C ARG A 545 -2.99 0.40 0.33
N LEU A 546 -3.82 1.44 0.35
CA LEU A 546 -5.18 1.37 0.85
C LEU A 546 -5.99 0.31 0.10
N VAL A 547 -5.97 0.35 -1.24
CA VAL A 547 -6.70 -0.62 -2.07
C VAL A 547 -6.11 -2.03 -1.94
N MET A 548 -4.78 -2.17 -1.83
CA MET A 548 -4.12 -3.45 -1.59
C MET A 548 -4.65 -4.14 -0.33
N LEU A 549 -4.73 -3.40 0.78
CA LEU A 549 -5.24 -3.93 2.05
C LEU A 549 -6.75 -4.23 1.98
N MET A 550 -7.55 -3.35 1.37
CA MET A 550 -8.99 -3.58 1.15
C MET A 550 -9.24 -4.82 0.28
N ALA A 551 -8.40 -5.05 -0.74
CA ALA A 551 -8.45 -6.21 -1.62
C ALA A 551 -7.77 -7.46 -1.04
N LYS A 552 -7.21 -7.38 0.18
CA LYS A 552 -6.49 -8.47 0.88
C LYS A 552 -5.30 -9.02 0.10
N ARG A 553 -4.63 -8.16 -0.70
CA ARG A 553 -3.44 -8.51 -1.49
C ARG A 553 -2.15 -8.23 -0.73
N ASP A 554 -1.06 -8.89 -1.14
CA ASP A 554 0.26 -8.75 -0.55
C ASP A 554 1.20 -7.83 -1.36
N SER A 555 0.74 -7.39 -2.53
CA SER A 555 1.51 -6.49 -3.41
C SER A 555 0.62 -5.43 -4.05
N ILE A 556 1.12 -4.19 -4.09
CA ILE A 556 0.44 -3.10 -4.81
C ILE A 556 0.39 -3.35 -6.33
N ARG A 557 1.23 -4.23 -6.89
CA ARG A 557 1.17 -4.61 -8.31
C ARG A 557 -0.14 -5.28 -8.70
N ASP A 558 -0.83 -5.92 -7.75
CA ASP A 558 -2.15 -6.53 -8.00
C ASP A 558 -3.28 -5.50 -8.09
N VAL A 559 -3.08 -4.27 -7.63
CA VAL A 559 -4.07 -3.18 -7.61
C VAL A 559 -3.70 -2.00 -8.51
N ILE A 560 -2.60 -2.10 -9.25
CA ILE A 560 -2.15 -1.15 -10.27
C ILE A 560 -2.30 -1.80 -11.65
N ALA A 561 -2.93 -1.11 -12.61
CA ALA A 561 -3.20 -1.70 -13.92
C ALA A 561 -1.91 -2.10 -14.66
N PHE A 562 -0.90 -1.24 -14.68
CA PHE A 562 0.39 -1.46 -15.38
C PHE A 562 1.57 -1.11 -14.45
N PRO A 563 1.89 -2.00 -13.49
CA PRO A 563 2.97 -1.77 -12.55
C PRO A 563 4.34 -2.03 -13.19
N LYS A 564 5.40 -1.50 -12.53
CA LYS A 564 6.79 -1.89 -12.80
C LYS A 564 7.17 -3.10 -11.94
N VAL A 565 8.13 -3.90 -12.42
CA VAL A 565 8.79 -4.97 -11.64
C VAL A 565 9.89 -4.40 -10.73
N LYS A 566 10.57 -5.26 -9.99
CA LYS A 566 11.51 -4.86 -8.92
C LYS A 566 12.67 -3.96 -9.43
N ASP A 567 13.11 -4.13 -10.67
CA ASP A 567 14.15 -3.33 -11.32
C ASP A 567 13.62 -2.07 -12.02
N ALA A 568 12.40 -1.66 -11.70
CA ALA A 568 11.69 -0.51 -12.28
C ALA A 568 11.35 -0.64 -13.78
N THR A 569 11.44 -1.83 -14.38
CA THR A 569 11.05 -2.06 -15.77
C THR A 569 9.58 -2.40 -15.94
N CYS A 570 9.01 -2.11 -17.10
CA CYS A 570 7.67 -2.52 -17.52
C CYS A 570 7.78 -3.67 -18.53
N LEU A 571 7.48 -4.89 -18.10
CA LEU A 571 7.59 -6.08 -18.97
C LEU A 571 6.62 -6.09 -20.16
N LEU A 572 5.53 -5.31 -20.10
CA LEU A 572 4.57 -5.18 -21.20
C LEU A 572 5.11 -4.29 -22.32
N THR A 573 5.73 -3.15 -21.97
CA THR A 573 6.16 -2.11 -22.93
C THR A 573 7.67 -2.07 -23.14
N ASN A 574 8.43 -2.85 -22.35
CA ASN A 574 9.88 -2.84 -22.26
C ASN A 574 10.48 -1.47 -21.86
N ALA A 575 9.68 -0.63 -21.16
CA ALA A 575 10.18 0.64 -20.62
C ALA A 575 11.01 0.40 -19.34
N PRO A 576 12.13 1.15 -19.11
CA PRO A 576 12.69 2.18 -19.97
C PRO A 576 13.38 1.58 -21.21
N ASP A 577 13.45 2.36 -22.31
CA ASP A 577 14.08 1.95 -23.56
C ASP A 577 14.96 3.08 -24.12
N VAL A 578 15.78 2.76 -25.09
CA VAL A 578 16.60 3.74 -25.80
C VAL A 578 15.72 4.72 -26.59
N VAL A 579 16.22 5.92 -26.78
CA VAL A 579 15.57 6.96 -27.59
C VAL A 579 16.42 7.26 -28.81
N ASP A 580 15.80 7.80 -29.86
CA ASP A 580 16.49 8.19 -31.08
C ASP A 580 17.59 9.25 -30.81
N ALA A 581 18.74 9.10 -31.45
CA ALA A 581 19.86 10.04 -31.34
C ALA A 581 19.43 11.49 -31.66
N LYS A 582 18.49 11.68 -32.58
CA LYS A 582 17.91 13.00 -32.92
C LYS A 582 17.21 13.64 -31.74
N GLN A 583 16.51 12.86 -30.92
CA GLN A 583 15.83 13.38 -29.71
C GLN A 583 16.86 13.87 -28.68
N LEU A 584 17.98 13.15 -28.52
CA LEU A 584 19.06 13.57 -27.62
C LEU A 584 19.74 14.84 -28.12
N GLU A 585 20.01 14.93 -29.43
CA GLU A 585 20.57 16.14 -30.05
C GLU A 585 19.65 17.36 -29.86
N ASP A 586 18.33 17.20 -30.09
CA ASP A 586 17.33 18.27 -29.91
C ASP A 586 17.26 18.75 -28.44
N LEU A 587 17.61 17.89 -27.48
CA LEU A 587 17.68 18.20 -26.06
C LEU A 587 19.06 18.69 -25.62
N SER A 588 20.07 18.69 -26.50
CA SER A 588 21.48 18.99 -26.17
C SER A 588 22.04 18.08 -25.06
N ILE A 589 21.70 16.77 -25.10
CA ILE A 589 22.11 15.76 -24.13
C ILE A 589 22.98 14.71 -24.84
N SER A 590 24.02 14.26 -24.16
CA SER A 590 24.83 13.10 -24.55
C SER A 590 24.79 12.02 -23.46
N ILE A 591 24.78 10.75 -23.88
CA ILE A 591 24.95 9.62 -22.98
C ILE A 591 26.44 9.37 -22.83
N THR A 592 26.96 9.45 -21.60
CA THR A 592 28.32 8.99 -21.29
C THR A 592 28.27 7.48 -21.07
N GLU A 593 29.12 6.73 -21.78
CA GLU A 593 29.28 5.30 -21.49
C GLU A 593 29.81 5.16 -20.07
N SER A 594 29.01 4.57 -19.17
CA SER A 594 29.54 4.12 -17.90
C SER A 594 30.44 2.91 -18.19
N GLU A 595 31.69 2.94 -17.76
CA GLU A 595 32.47 1.70 -17.64
C GLU A 595 31.65 0.75 -16.76
N GLN A 596 31.13 -0.30 -17.37
CA GLN A 596 30.47 -1.38 -16.62
C GLN A 596 31.58 -2.08 -15.83
N GLU A 597 31.64 -1.82 -14.50
CA GLU A 597 32.38 -2.68 -13.57
C GLU A 597 31.66 -4.03 -13.38
#